data_92f2e3311ba379012b27482995ca0ddd
#
_entry.id   92f2e3311ba379012b27482995ca0ddd
#
_cell.length_a   1.000
_cell.length_b   1.000
_cell.length_c   1.000
_cell.angle_alpha   90.00
_cell.angle_beta   90.00
_cell.angle_gamma   90.00
#
_symmetry.space_group_name_H-M   'P 1'
#
loop_
_entity.id
_entity.type
_entity.pdbx_description
1 polymer ?
#
loop_
_entity_poly.entity_id
_entity_poly.type
_entity_poly.pdbx_seq_one_letter_code
_entity_poly.pdbx_strand_id
1 'polypeptide(L)'
;MQQFDRKELLAKSCGGGGAVIGKAVSMKKTNNSIFTSAALVSALLGAILAPARAEESTEQPAAEEKPAAPTAMTTPVMPGPLTANPNPMSFDAGPLGPVFVTGAVSPLVLWQNNPFPGDQRSLGSLSNGQFFFQKPEGLFQYYVQAGAYTIPALGTPYFNTNKATGDFFGALPMAWAKVAPTDAFSVQGGKLPTLIGAENTFTYQNMNIERGLLWNQEPAISRGAQLNYTMDPLTFAFSWNDGFYSDRFTWLSGSATYTFDKENSLVLAAGGNYAHTTKATLATPLFQNNSTLLTLVYTYNSAPWTITPYFQYTNVPAASSIGAFTSASTYGGAILANYSFGEDSPLSGFSVPIRFEYLSSTGNAASGAPNLLYGPGSNAWSITLTPTYQYKIFFARAEFSHVSANSTTPGLAFGRDGMNTTQTRFVFETGILF
;
A
#
# COMPACT_ATOMS: atom_id res chain seq x y z
N MET A 1 -7.61 6.91 9.27
CA MET A 1 -7.61 8.27 8.67
C MET A 1 -8.84 9.06 9.11
N GLN A 2 -9.13 9.08 10.39
CA GLN A 2 -10.25 9.77 11.01
C GLN A 2 -9.74 10.59 12.22
N GLN A 3 -9.17 11.74 11.95
CA GLN A 3 -8.98 12.80 12.93
C GLN A 3 -9.24 14.14 12.25
N PHE A 4 -10.52 14.45 12.03
CA PHE A 4 -10.95 15.81 11.81
C PHE A 4 -11.45 16.39 13.12
N ASP A 5 -10.82 17.49 13.48
CA ASP A 5 -11.20 18.53 14.44
C ASP A 5 -11.51 18.13 15.89
N ARG A 6 -10.46 17.91 16.68
CA ARG A 6 -10.54 17.87 18.16
C ARG A 6 -10.60 19.25 18.83
N LYS A 7 -10.48 20.34 18.11
CA LYS A 7 -10.49 21.67 18.75
C LYS A 7 -11.87 22.14 19.21
N GLU A 8 -12.96 21.65 18.64
CA GLU A 8 -14.29 22.02 19.07
C GLU A 8 -14.88 21.18 20.20
N LEU A 9 -14.39 19.97 20.45
CA LEU A 9 -14.92 19.09 21.50
C LEU A 9 -14.28 19.32 22.89
N LEU A 10 -13.11 19.95 22.95
CA LEU A 10 -12.44 20.26 24.23
C LEU A 10 -12.90 21.55 24.89
N ALA A 11 -13.68 22.36 24.21
CA ALA A 11 -14.21 23.63 24.77
C ALA A 11 -15.49 23.49 25.63
N LYS A 12 -16.09 22.30 25.68
CA LYS A 12 -17.36 22.08 26.43
C LYS A 12 -17.26 21.20 27.70
N SER A 13 -16.07 20.80 28.11
CA SER A 13 -15.88 19.88 29.26
C SER A 13 -15.03 20.41 30.40
N CYS A 14 -14.83 21.70 30.53
CA CYS A 14 -14.15 22.29 31.69
C CYS A 14 -15.11 23.20 32.51
N GLY A 15 -15.85 22.57 33.38
CA GLY A 15 -16.64 23.27 34.40
C GLY A 15 -16.94 22.34 35.56
N GLY A 16 -16.21 22.49 36.69
CA GLY A 16 -16.53 21.82 37.93
C GLY A 16 -15.32 21.29 38.70
N GLY A 17 -14.88 22.07 39.70
CA GLY A 17 -13.69 21.82 40.50
C GLY A 17 -13.83 20.73 41.56
N GLY A 18 -12.69 20.31 42.12
CA GLY A 18 -12.57 19.46 43.30
C GLY A 18 -11.16 18.89 43.45
N ALA A 19 -10.38 19.51 44.32
CA ALA A 19 -9.06 19.03 44.71
C ALA A 19 -9.15 17.82 45.63
N VAL A 20 -8.33 16.77 45.41
CA VAL A 20 -7.88 15.83 46.44
C VAL A 20 -6.44 15.38 46.18
N ILE A 21 -5.71 15.39 47.27
CA ILE A 21 -4.29 15.23 47.52
C ILE A 21 -3.81 13.77 47.33
N GLY A 22 -2.68 13.67 46.71
CA GLY A 22 -1.56 12.75 46.78
C GLY A 22 -1.65 11.30 47.22
N LYS A 23 -1.06 10.43 46.41
CA LYS A 23 -0.16 9.35 46.86
C LYS A 23 0.73 8.90 45.69
N ALA A 24 2.03 9.02 45.92
CA ALA A 24 3.05 8.49 45.05
C ALA A 24 3.01 6.94 45.07
N VAL A 25 2.91 6.31 43.92
CA VAL A 25 3.10 4.88 43.74
C VAL A 25 4.29 4.66 42.80
N SER A 26 5.26 3.97 43.33
CA SER A 26 6.51 3.50 42.71
C SER A 26 6.28 2.84 41.38
N MET A 27 6.92 3.36 40.31
CA MET A 27 6.98 2.73 38.98
C MET A 27 7.94 1.55 39.00
N LYS A 28 7.41 0.35 38.91
CA LYS A 28 8.18 -0.81 38.42
C LYS A 28 8.28 -0.70 36.90
N LYS A 29 9.50 -0.60 36.38
CA LYS A 29 9.83 -0.76 34.96
C LYS A 29 9.45 -2.16 34.51
N THR A 30 8.51 -2.29 33.61
CA THR A 30 8.31 -3.50 32.82
C THR A 30 8.84 -3.25 31.41
N ASN A 31 10.12 -3.57 31.21
CA ASN A 31 10.70 -3.78 29.88
C ASN A 31 10.33 -5.21 29.44
N ASN A 32 9.27 -5.42 28.69
CA ASN A 32 9.01 -6.71 28.03
C ASN A 32 7.91 -6.59 26.99
N SER A 33 8.20 -6.01 25.81
CA SER A 33 7.31 -6.20 24.65
C SER A 33 8.01 -6.20 23.27
N ILE A 34 9.30 -5.90 23.21
CA ILE A 34 10.02 -5.84 21.92
C ILE A 34 10.55 -7.22 21.51
N PHE A 35 10.78 -8.13 22.46
CA PHE A 35 11.39 -9.45 22.19
C PHE A 35 10.42 -10.55 21.72
N THR A 36 9.12 -10.43 21.94
CA THR A 36 8.14 -11.46 21.53
C THR A 36 7.86 -11.45 20.03
N SER A 37 7.94 -10.31 19.36
CA SER A 37 7.72 -10.24 17.91
C SER A 37 8.91 -10.77 17.09
N ALA A 38 10.14 -10.64 17.60
CA ALA A 38 11.33 -11.16 16.93
C ALA A 38 11.42 -12.69 16.95
N ALA A 39 10.87 -13.32 18.00
CA ALA A 39 10.88 -14.78 18.13
C ALA A 39 9.95 -15.50 17.15
N LEU A 40 8.84 -14.87 16.73
CA LEU A 40 7.94 -15.44 15.72
C LEU A 40 8.56 -15.40 14.31
N VAL A 41 9.31 -14.36 13.99
CA VAL A 41 10.01 -14.24 12.71
C VAL A 41 11.11 -15.30 12.58
N SER A 42 11.82 -15.59 13.65
CA SER A 42 12.88 -16.62 13.66
C SER A 42 12.35 -18.06 13.52
N ALA A 43 11.13 -18.31 13.99
CA ALA A 43 10.51 -19.63 13.86
C ALA A 43 9.98 -19.92 12.45
N LEU A 44 9.53 -18.88 11.71
CA LEU A 44 9.09 -19.05 10.32
C LEU A 44 10.28 -19.21 9.35
N LEU A 45 11.39 -18.50 9.57
CA LEU A 45 12.59 -18.66 8.73
C LEU A 45 13.24 -20.06 8.88
N GLY A 46 13.14 -20.67 10.05
CA GLY A 46 13.68 -22.01 10.29
C GLY A 46 12.97 -23.16 9.57
N ALA A 47 11.71 -22.95 9.16
CA ALA A 47 10.92 -23.96 8.46
C ALA A 47 11.12 -23.94 6.91
N ILE A 48 11.74 -22.89 6.36
CA ILE A 48 11.91 -22.70 4.90
C ILE A 48 13.28 -23.23 4.42
N LEU A 49 14.22 -23.52 5.32
CA LEU A 49 15.60 -23.91 4.98
C LEU A 49 15.83 -25.44 4.92
N ALA A 50 14.87 -26.24 4.45
CA ALA A 50 15.14 -27.62 4.10
C ALA A 50 15.79 -27.71 2.70
N PRO A 51 16.96 -28.32 2.51
CA PRO A 51 17.63 -28.30 1.22
C PRO A 51 16.90 -29.15 0.18
N ALA A 52 16.48 -28.53 -0.90
CA ALA A 52 16.03 -29.23 -2.10
C ALA A 52 17.24 -29.87 -2.78
N ARG A 53 17.13 -31.15 -3.07
CA ARG A 53 18.16 -31.98 -3.74
C ARG A 53 18.16 -31.61 -5.22
N ALA A 54 19.26 -31.08 -5.74
CA ALA A 54 19.45 -30.77 -7.15
C ALA A 54 19.51 -32.07 -7.98
N GLU A 55 18.71 -32.15 -9.04
CA GLU A 55 18.91 -33.10 -10.14
C GLU A 55 19.76 -32.41 -11.20
N GLU A 56 20.83 -33.09 -11.60
CA GLU A 56 21.78 -32.71 -12.65
C GLU A 56 21.09 -32.74 -14.02
N SER A 57 20.95 -31.60 -14.69
CA SER A 57 20.52 -31.54 -16.08
C SER A 57 21.71 -31.25 -16.99
N THR A 58 21.90 -32.09 -17.99
CA THR A 58 22.92 -32.02 -19.07
C THR A 58 22.78 -30.73 -19.87
N GLU A 59 23.86 -29.96 -19.93
CA GLU A 59 24.02 -28.77 -20.78
C GLU A 59 23.94 -29.07 -22.26
N GLN A 60 23.05 -28.38 -22.96
CA GLN A 60 23.06 -28.18 -24.39
C GLN A 60 23.61 -26.77 -24.69
N PRO A 61 24.51 -26.56 -25.66
CA PRO A 61 25.11 -25.24 -25.88
C PRO A 61 24.06 -24.21 -26.26
N ALA A 62 23.98 -23.15 -25.45
CA ALA A 62 23.08 -22.02 -25.66
C ALA A 62 23.50 -21.25 -26.95
N ALA A 63 22.54 -21.03 -27.85
CA ALA A 63 22.65 -19.99 -28.86
C ALA A 63 22.78 -18.63 -28.14
N GLU A 64 23.69 -17.76 -28.61
CA GLU A 64 23.85 -16.39 -28.12
C GLU A 64 22.51 -15.67 -28.24
N GLU A 65 21.79 -15.54 -27.11
CA GLU A 65 20.62 -14.68 -27.02
C GLU A 65 21.08 -13.22 -27.18
N LYS A 66 20.58 -12.60 -28.25
CA LYS A 66 20.69 -11.16 -28.44
C LYS A 66 20.17 -10.48 -27.16
N PRO A 67 20.92 -9.54 -26.55
CA PRO A 67 20.48 -8.88 -25.34
C PRO A 67 19.03 -8.40 -25.50
N ALA A 68 18.16 -8.81 -24.60
CA ALA A 68 16.78 -8.33 -24.59
C ALA A 68 16.78 -6.81 -24.58
N ALA A 69 15.93 -6.20 -25.41
CA ALA A 69 15.79 -4.75 -25.42
C ALA A 69 15.46 -4.28 -24.00
N PRO A 70 16.08 -3.18 -23.50
CA PRO A 70 15.90 -2.73 -22.15
C PRO A 70 14.42 -2.55 -21.83
N THR A 71 13.98 -3.09 -20.70
CA THR A 71 12.60 -2.94 -20.25
C THR A 71 12.41 -1.48 -19.85
N ALA A 72 11.74 -0.74 -20.69
CA ALA A 72 11.60 0.71 -20.55
C ALA A 72 10.85 1.16 -19.30
N MET A 73 10.14 0.27 -18.62
CA MET A 73 9.33 0.58 -17.46
C MET A 73 9.43 -0.53 -16.41
N THR A 74 10.46 -0.43 -15.57
CA THR A 74 10.61 -1.30 -14.39
C THR A 74 9.87 -0.76 -13.18
N THR A 75 9.56 0.50 -13.19
CA THR A 75 8.82 1.25 -12.16
C THR A 75 7.88 2.23 -12.86
N PRO A 76 6.63 2.41 -12.41
CA PRO A 76 6.00 1.75 -11.26
C PRO A 76 5.66 0.27 -11.54
N VAL A 77 5.69 -0.54 -10.49
CA VAL A 77 5.21 -1.94 -10.56
C VAL A 77 3.72 -1.95 -10.88
N MET A 78 3.29 -2.81 -11.78
CA MET A 78 1.89 -2.93 -12.23
C MET A 78 1.40 -4.38 -12.12
N PRO A 79 1.01 -4.83 -10.91
CA PRO A 79 0.51 -6.19 -10.70
C PRO A 79 -0.94 -6.40 -11.16
N GLY A 80 -1.61 -5.32 -11.60
CA GLY A 80 -2.97 -5.36 -12.12
C GLY A 80 -3.05 -5.80 -13.59
N PRO A 81 -4.26 -5.78 -14.18
CA PRO A 81 -4.49 -6.19 -15.56
C PRO A 81 -4.01 -5.17 -16.59
N LEU A 82 -3.72 -3.94 -16.17
CA LEU A 82 -3.21 -2.92 -17.08
C LEU A 82 -1.71 -3.14 -17.33
N THR A 83 -1.32 -2.98 -18.58
CA THR A 83 0.06 -3.11 -19.03
C THR A 83 0.62 -1.76 -19.46
N ALA A 84 1.90 -1.54 -19.17
CA ALA A 84 2.62 -0.36 -19.62
C ALA A 84 2.70 -0.31 -21.15
N ASN A 85 2.92 0.90 -21.70
CA ASN A 85 3.22 1.05 -23.12
C ASN A 85 4.52 0.29 -23.45
N PRO A 86 4.48 -0.72 -24.35
CA PRO A 86 5.69 -1.47 -24.71
C PRO A 86 6.69 -0.65 -25.54
N ASN A 87 6.26 0.49 -26.09
CA ASN A 87 7.08 1.38 -26.92
C ASN A 87 7.10 2.81 -26.35
N PRO A 88 7.72 3.00 -25.16
CA PRO A 88 7.81 4.31 -24.55
C PRO A 88 8.66 5.27 -25.37
N MET A 89 8.44 6.56 -25.21
CA MET A 89 9.35 7.56 -25.74
C MET A 89 10.70 7.46 -25.03
N SER A 90 11.78 7.61 -25.80
CA SER A 90 13.14 7.66 -25.23
C SER A 90 13.99 8.70 -25.93
N PHE A 91 14.95 9.23 -25.20
CA PHE A 91 15.96 10.13 -25.75
C PHE A 91 17.33 9.80 -25.13
N ASP A 92 18.39 10.04 -25.88
CA ASP A 92 19.75 9.91 -25.38
C ASP A 92 20.11 11.16 -24.58
N ALA A 93 20.41 10.97 -23.29
CA ALA A 93 20.87 12.03 -22.40
C ALA A 93 22.41 12.12 -22.32
N GLY A 94 23.11 11.71 -23.36
CA GLY A 94 24.56 11.75 -23.45
C GLY A 94 25.24 10.84 -22.42
N PRO A 95 26.07 11.39 -21.50
CA PRO A 95 26.77 10.60 -20.49
C PRO A 95 25.85 9.83 -19.55
N LEU A 96 24.57 10.22 -19.46
CA LEU A 96 23.57 9.53 -18.64
C LEU A 96 22.92 8.34 -19.39
N GLY A 97 23.13 8.23 -20.71
CA GLY A 97 22.53 7.17 -21.54
C GLY A 97 21.05 7.38 -21.83
N PRO A 98 20.32 6.35 -22.26
CA PRO A 98 18.94 6.45 -22.65
C PRO A 98 18.02 6.74 -21.44
N VAL A 99 17.14 7.73 -21.61
CA VAL A 99 16.10 8.09 -20.65
C VAL A 99 14.75 7.80 -21.28
N PHE A 100 13.92 7.07 -20.56
CA PHE A 100 12.57 6.74 -20.98
C PHE A 100 11.55 7.68 -20.36
N VAL A 101 10.54 8.06 -21.15
CA VAL A 101 9.42 8.91 -20.74
C VAL A 101 8.12 8.18 -21.00
N THR A 102 7.35 7.99 -19.95
CA THR A 102 6.01 7.39 -19.99
C THR A 102 5.07 8.19 -19.11
N GLY A 103 3.80 7.82 -19.07
CA GLY A 103 2.86 8.49 -18.20
C GLY A 103 1.49 7.82 -18.15
N ALA A 104 0.66 8.33 -17.24
CA ALA A 104 -0.72 7.93 -17.07
C ALA A 104 -1.61 9.18 -17.01
N VAL A 105 -2.64 9.23 -17.84
CA VAL A 105 -3.68 10.25 -17.77
C VAL A 105 -5.03 9.58 -17.77
N SER A 106 -5.79 9.76 -16.68
CA SER A 106 -7.11 9.16 -16.51
C SER A 106 -8.06 10.01 -15.66
N PRO A 107 -9.21 10.42 -16.18
CA PRO A 107 -10.34 10.89 -15.40
C PRO A 107 -11.05 9.72 -14.70
N LEU A 108 -11.71 10.04 -13.58
CA LEU A 108 -12.50 9.13 -12.77
C LEU A 108 -13.81 9.82 -12.39
N VAL A 109 -14.91 9.07 -12.41
CA VAL A 109 -16.18 9.47 -11.81
C VAL A 109 -16.57 8.43 -10.76
N LEU A 110 -17.09 8.90 -9.64
CA LEU A 110 -17.51 8.06 -8.51
C LEU A 110 -18.93 8.44 -8.10
N TRP A 111 -19.74 7.42 -7.86
CA TRP A 111 -21.00 7.53 -7.15
C TRP A 111 -21.00 6.61 -5.94
N GLN A 112 -21.54 7.07 -4.80
CA GLN A 112 -21.62 6.29 -3.57
C GLN A 112 -22.94 6.53 -2.82
N ASN A 113 -23.45 5.47 -2.19
CA ASN A 113 -24.40 5.65 -1.12
C ASN A 113 -23.65 5.91 0.21
N ASN A 114 -24.36 6.37 1.23
CA ASN A 114 -23.79 6.55 2.56
C ASN A 114 -22.36 7.13 2.58
N PRO A 115 -22.13 8.30 1.93
CA PRO A 115 -20.80 8.94 1.95
C PRO A 115 -20.40 9.24 3.40
N PHE A 116 -19.09 9.23 3.67
CA PHE A 116 -18.58 9.68 4.98
C PHE A 116 -19.06 11.09 5.34
N PRO A 117 -19.10 11.45 6.64
CA PRO A 117 -19.41 12.81 7.05
C PRO A 117 -18.54 13.84 6.32
N GLY A 118 -19.19 14.80 5.63
CA GLY A 118 -18.51 15.82 4.82
C GLY A 118 -18.11 15.41 3.39
N ASP A 119 -18.28 14.16 3.00
CA ASP A 119 -18.03 13.67 1.65
C ASP A 119 -19.27 13.83 0.74
N GLN A 120 -19.08 13.71 -0.58
CA GLN A 120 -20.12 13.89 -1.59
C GLN A 120 -20.62 12.55 -2.11
N ARG A 121 -21.91 12.50 -2.53
CA ARG A 121 -22.52 11.30 -3.12
C ARG A 121 -21.97 11.01 -4.53
N SER A 122 -21.70 12.06 -5.30
CA SER A 122 -21.19 11.94 -6.67
C SER A 122 -20.10 12.95 -6.89
N LEU A 123 -19.04 12.55 -7.54
CA LEU A 123 -17.92 13.42 -7.86
C LEU A 123 -17.17 12.93 -9.09
N GLY A 124 -16.47 13.86 -9.74
CA GLY A 124 -15.54 13.60 -10.82
C GLY A 124 -14.18 14.18 -10.47
N SER A 125 -13.13 13.51 -10.87
CA SER A 125 -11.76 13.91 -10.57
C SER A 125 -10.79 13.35 -11.62
N LEU A 126 -9.59 13.92 -11.71
CA LEU A 126 -8.50 13.31 -12.41
C LEU A 126 -7.87 12.25 -11.49
N SER A 127 -7.95 10.97 -11.84
CA SER A 127 -7.30 9.91 -11.04
C SER A 127 -5.80 9.95 -11.22
N ASN A 128 -5.33 10.17 -12.45
CA ASN A 128 -3.92 10.32 -12.77
C ASN A 128 -3.73 11.38 -13.86
N GLY A 129 -2.76 12.26 -13.68
CA GLY A 129 -2.20 13.16 -14.66
C GLY A 129 -0.71 13.23 -14.39
N GLN A 130 0.03 12.14 -14.71
CA GLN A 130 1.38 11.90 -14.22
C GLN A 130 2.32 11.53 -15.37
N PHE A 131 3.55 12.01 -15.28
CA PHE A 131 4.67 11.66 -16.15
C PHE A 131 5.75 10.91 -15.36
N PHE A 132 6.38 9.96 -16.00
CA PHE A 132 7.45 9.14 -15.44
C PHE A 132 8.69 9.29 -16.30
N PHE A 133 9.80 9.64 -15.66
CA PHE A 133 11.12 9.72 -16.28
C PHE A 133 12.00 8.68 -15.59
N GLN A 134 12.61 7.79 -16.36
CA GLN A 134 13.47 6.78 -15.78
C GLN A 134 14.66 6.43 -16.63
N LYS A 135 15.74 6.12 -15.95
CA LYS A 135 16.90 5.40 -16.44
C LYS A 135 17.01 4.09 -15.67
N PRO A 136 16.53 2.97 -16.23
CA PRO A 136 16.39 1.71 -15.49
C PRO A 136 17.68 0.90 -15.37
N GLU A 137 18.74 1.20 -16.14
CA GLU A 137 19.92 0.37 -16.29
C GLU A 137 21.23 1.09 -15.98
N GLY A 138 22.30 0.31 -15.80
CA GLY A 138 23.65 0.75 -15.52
C GLY A 138 23.91 1.02 -14.03
N LEU A 139 25.14 1.45 -13.71
CA LEU A 139 25.57 1.71 -12.33
C LEU A 139 24.68 2.75 -11.65
N PHE A 140 24.33 3.83 -12.36
CA PHE A 140 23.46 4.91 -11.85
C PHE A 140 22.12 4.83 -12.55
N GLN A 141 21.09 4.63 -11.76
CA GLN A 141 19.70 4.54 -12.18
C GLN A 141 18.86 5.57 -11.44
N TYR A 142 17.76 6.01 -12.02
CA TYR A 142 16.81 6.88 -11.34
C TYR A 142 15.40 6.73 -11.88
N TYR A 143 14.46 7.15 -11.07
CA TYR A 143 13.05 7.26 -11.40
C TYR A 143 12.48 8.55 -10.82
N VAL A 144 11.70 9.26 -11.62
CA VAL A 144 11.00 10.49 -11.22
C VAL A 144 9.57 10.39 -11.71
N GLN A 145 8.63 10.54 -10.82
CA GLN A 145 7.19 10.60 -11.13
C GLN A 145 6.65 11.95 -10.66
N ALA A 146 6.08 12.70 -11.62
CA ALA A 146 5.57 14.04 -11.37
C ALA A 146 4.16 14.20 -11.95
N GLY A 147 3.30 14.93 -11.24
CA GLY A 147 1.96 15.25 -11.69
C GLY A 147 0.92 15.27 -10.59
N ALA A 148 -0.33 15.25 -11.00
CA ALA A 148 -1.51 15.29 -10.13
C ALA A 148 -2.19 13.92 -10.08
N TYR A 149 -2.79 13.57 -8.92
CA TYR A 149 -3.39 12.26 -8.71
C TYR A 149 -4.45 12.30 -7.61
N THR A 150 -5.29 11.25 -7.57
CA THR A 150 -6.09 10.90 -6.40
C THR A 150 -5.76 9.48 -5.93
N ILE A 151 -6.06 9.19 -4.66
CA ILE A 151 -5.77 7.91 -4.02
C ILE A 151 -7.07 7.38 -3.40
N PRO A 152 -8.05 6.91 -4.20
CA PRO A 152 -9.30 6.38 -3.66
C PRO A 152 -9.05 5.04 -2.96
N ALA A 153 -9.64 4.87 -1.77
CA ALA A 153 -9.58 3.63 -1.01
C ALA A 153 -10.92 3.34 -0.36
N LEU A 154 -11.25 2.05 -0.25
CA LEU A 154 -12.48 1.60 0.39
C LEU A 154 -12.49 1.98 1.88
N GLY A 155 -13.68 2.29 2.38
CA GLY A 155 -13.85 2.56 3.80
C GLY A 155 -13.20 3.85 4.28
N THR A 156 -12.87 4.78 3.38
CA THR A 156 -12.32 6.11 3.70
C THR A 156 -13.04 7.20 2.91
N PRO A 157 -12.98 8.46 3.37
CA PRO A 157 -13.45 9.60 2.58
C PRO A 157 -12.70 9.71 1.25
N TYR A 158 -13.39 10.15 0.20
CA TYR A 158 -12.77 10.43 -1.07
C TYR A 158 -12.10 11.81 -1.07
N PHE A 159 -10.88 11.88 -1.56
CA PHE A 159 -10.14 13.13 -1.76
C PHE A 159 -9.94 13.40 -3.24
N ASN A 160 -10.45 14.54 -3.72
CA ASN A 160 -10.25 14.97 -5.10
C ASN A 160 -8.77 15.23 -5.42
N THR A 161 -8.43 15.33 -6.70
CA THR A 161 -7.06 15.46 -7.20
C THR A 161 -6.27 16.57 -6.51
N ASN A 162 -6.83 17.77 -6.39
CA ASN A 162 -6.12 18.91 -5.77
C ASN A 162 -5.77 18.63 -4.32
N LYS A 163 -6.73 18.10 -3.56
CA LYS A 163 -6.54 17.79 -2.16
C LYS A 163 -5.59 16.60 -1.98
N ALA A 164 -5.76 15.54 -2.77
CA ALA A 164 -4.88 14.37 -2.71
C ALA A 164 -3.44 14.74 -3.08
N THR A 165 -3.24 15.46 -4.19
CA THR A 165 -1.89 15.91 -4.60
C THR A 165 -1.27 16.84 -3.55
N GLY A 166 -2.02 17.83 -3.03
CA GLY A 166 -1.48 18.82 -2.09
C GLY A 166 -1.16 18.25 -0.69
N ASP A 167 -2.05 17.40 -0.16
CA ASP A 167 -2.04 17.02 1.25
C ASP A 167 -1.36 15.66 1.51
N PHE A 168 -1.12 14.81 0.47
CA PHE A 168 -0.39 13.56 0.64
C PHE A 168 1.10 13.70 0.30
N PHE A 169 1.49 13.55 -0.96
CA PHE A 169 2.91 13.40 -1.34
C PHE A 169 3.43 14.54 -2.23
N GLY A 170 2.59 15.53 -2.55
CA GLY A 170 2.94 16.64 -3.44
C GLY A 170 2.92 16.26 -4.92
N ALA A 171 3.21 17.21 -5.79
CA ALA A 171 3.26 17.01 -7.24
C ALA A 171 4.46 16.16 -7.71
N LEU A 172 5.39 15.82 -6.83
CA LEU A 172 6.49 14.90 -7.05
C LEU A 172 6.34 13.72 -6.05
N PRO A 173 5.36 12.80 -6.26
CA PRO A 173 5.06 11.76 -5.28
C PRO A 173 6.20 10.75 -5.14
N MET A 174 6.86 10.35 -6.21
CA MET A 174 8.02 9.46 -6.18
C MET A 174 9.20 10.07 -6.93
N ALA A 175 10.39 10.00 -6.32
CA ALA A 175 11.66 10.35 -6.95
C ALA A 175 12.80 9.71 -6.18
N TRP A 176 13.59 8.88 -6.82
CA TRP A 176 14.73 8.23 -6.21
C TRP A 176 15.89 8.05 -7.19
N ALA A 177 17.10 8.00 -6.63
CA ALA A 177 18.31 7.60 -7.33
C ALA A 177 18.79 6.27 -6.75
N LYS A 178 19.37 5.42 -7.60
CA LYS A 178 19.87 4.09 -7.25
C LYS A 178 21.29 3.90 -7.80
N VAL A 179 22.15 3.34 -6.99
CA VAL A 179 23.46 2.83 -7.37
C VAL A 179 23.41 1.32 -7.33
N ALA A 180 23.68 0.67 -8.47
CA ALA A 180 23.66 -0.78 -8.62
C ALA A 180 25.06 -1.26 -9.07
N PRO A 181 25.99 -1.51 -8.11
CA PRO A 181 27.34 -1.98 -8.44
C PRO A 181 27.36 -3.35 -9.10
N THR A 182 26.36 -4.16 -8.81
CA THR A 182 26.14 -5.49 -9.42
C THR A 182 24.65 -5.71 -9.67
N ASP A 183 24.29 -6.72 -10.44
CA ASP A 183 22.90 -7.10 -10.65
C ASP A 183 22.24 -7.62 -9.34
N ALA A 184 23.03 -8.17 -8.45
CA ALA A 184 22.57 -8.70 -7.19
C ALA A 184 22.37 -7.65 -6.09
N PHE A 185 23.12 -6.55 -6.13
CA PHE A 185 23.15 -5.56 -5.03
C PHE A 185 22.92 -4.14 -5.51
N SER A 186 22.03 -3.42 -4.83
CA SER A 186 21.82 -2.00 -5.07
C SER A 186 21.44 -1.25 -3.80
N VAL A 187 21.71 0.06 -3.81
CA VAL A 187 21.31 1.04 -2.80
C VAL A 187 20.54 2.15 -3.49
N GLN A 188 19.39 2.51 -2.95
CA GLN A 188 18.59 3.61 -3.48
C GLN A 188 18.13 4.54 -2.37
N GLY A 189 17.91 5.82 -2.72
CA GLY A 189 17.45 6.83 -1.77
C GLY A 189 16.56 7.87 -2.43
N GLY A 190 15.61 8.38 -1.66
CA GLY A 190 14.63 9.37 -2.10
C GLY A 190 13.23 9.12 -1.59
N LYS A 191 12.23 9.45 -2.41
CA LYS A 191 10.82 9.11 -2.17
C LYS A 191 10.54 7.75 -2.80
N LEU A 192 10.39 6.73 -1.96
CA LEU A 192 10.34 5.32 -2.32
C LEU A 192 8.92 4.77 -2.17
N PRO A 193 8.50 3.83 -3.02
CA PRO A 193 7.29 3.05 -2.78
C PRO A 193 7.48 2.17 -1.54
N THR A 194 6.36 1.76 -0.95
CA THR A 194 6.36 0.82 0.17
C THR A 194 6.90 -0.56 -0.23
N LEU A 195 7.46 -1.29 0.75
CA LEU A 195 7.78 -2.73 0.64
C LEU A 195 6.63 -3.62 1.16
N ILE A 196 5.52 -3.04 1.60
CA ILE A 196 4.50 -3.66 2.44
C ILE A 196 3.18 -3.69 1.71
N GLY A 197 2.49 -4.82 1.81
CA GLY A 197 1.17 -5.01 1.21
C GLY A 197 1.19 -5.54 -0.22
N ALA A 198 -0.01 -5.78 -0.74
CA ALA A 198 -0.23 -6.31 -2.09
C ALA A 198 -0.70 -5.24 -3.08
N GLU A 199 -1.11 -4.06 -2.60
CA GLU A 199 -1.65 -2.97 -3.43
C GLU A 199 -0.71 -1.77 -3.47
N ASN A 200 -0.69 -1.09 -4.60
CA ASN A 200 0.17 0.06 -4.86
C ASN A 200 -0.58 1.39 -4.72
N THR A 201 0.17 2.50 -4.72
CA THR A 201 -0.39 3.82 -4.42
C THR A 201 -1.38 4.33 -5.46
N PHE A 202 -1.13 4.15 -6.77
CA PHE A 202 -1.92 4.79 -7.83
C PHE A 202 -2.89 3.80 -8.48
N THR A 203 -4.02 4.31 -8.98
CA THR A 203 -5.12 3.49 -9.49
C THR A 203 -4.68 2.53 -10.60
N TYR A 204 -3.94 3.02 -11.59
CA TYR A 204 -3.49 2.22 -12.75
C TYR A 204 -2.57 1.05 -12.40
N GLN A 205 -1.96 1.05 -11.22
CA GLN A 205 -1.06 -0.01 -10.77
C GLN A 205 -1.79 -1.25 -10.26
N ASN A 206 -3.05 -1.13 -9.87
CA ASN A 206 -3.76 -2.13 -9.10
C ASN A 206 -4.76 -2.93 -9.93
N MET A 207 -5.13 -4.10 -9.44
CA MET A 207 -6.22 -4.91 -10.01
C MET A 207 -7.55 -4.14 -9.96
N ASN A 208 -7.83 -3.47 -8.86
CA ASN A 208 -9.03 -2.66 -8.63
C ASN A 208 -8.69 -1.16 -8.68
N ILE A 209 -9.67 -0.30 -8.98
CA ILE A 209 -9.48 1.17 -9.01
C ILE A 209 -9.23 1.69 -7.60
N GLU A 210 -10.08 1.28 -6.65
CA GLU A 210 -9.94 1.64 -5.24
C GLU A 210 -9.07 0.61 -4.51
N ARG A 211 -8.15 1.08 -3.65
CA ARG A 211 -7.42 0.19 -2.73
C ARG A 211 -8.37 -0.38 -1.68
N GLY A 212 -7.99 -1.54 -1.14
CA GLY A 212 -8.77 -2.25 -0.16
C GLY A 212 -8.74 -1.68 1.26
N LEU A 213 -9.46 -2.37 2.16
CA LEU A 213 -9.50 -2.01 3.58
C LEU A 213 -8.14 -2.23 4.27
N LEU A 214 -7.41 -3.30 3.89
CA LEU A 214 -6.12 -3.63 4.47
C LEU A 214 -5.09 -2.55 4.16
N TRP A 215 -5.09 -2.02 2.93
CA TRP A 215 -4.19 -0.95 2.50
C TRP A 215 -4.24 0.30 3.40
N ASN A 216 -5.38 0.59 4.05
CA ASN A 216 -5.52 1.73 4.96
C ASN A 216 -4.64 1.62 6.22
N GLN A 217 -4.03 0.47 6.47
CA GLN A 217 -3.09 0.22 7.57
C GLN A 217 -1.62 0.29 7.12
N GLU A 218 -1.35 0.50 5.83
CA GLU A 218 -0.02 0.41 5.21
C GLU A 218 0.57 1.79 4.90
N PRO A 219 1.90 1.96 5.01
CA PRO A 219 2.56 3.12 4.40
C PRO A 219 2.52 2.99 2.88
N ALA A 220 2.21 4.07 2.16
CA ALA A 220 2.14 4.05 0.70
C ALA A 220 3.47 4.49 0.05
N ILE A 221 3.97 5.65 0.47
CA ILE A 221 5.23 6.25 0.02
C ILE A 221 5.97 6.76 1.24
N SER A 222 7.26 6.52 1.29
CA SER A 222 8.14 7.01 2.35
C SER A 222 9.38 7.68 1.77
N ARG A 223 10.01 8.55 2.54
CA ARG A 223 11.34 9.09 2.22
C ARG A 223 12.39 8.32 2.99
N GLY A 224 13.49 7.94 2.34
CA GLY A 224 14.50 7.16 3.00
C GLY A 224 15.57 6.60 2.09
N ALA A 225 16.30 5.63 2.64
CA ALA A 225 17.26 4.83 1.93
C ALA A 225 16.88 3.35 2.01
N GLN A 226 17.17 2.61 0.95
CA GLN A 226 16.83 1.18 0.82
C GLN A 226 18.01 0.43 0.22
N LEU A 227 18.32 -0.72 0.80
CA LEU A 227 19.23 -1.73 0.27
C LEU A 227 18.40 -2.82 -0.38
N ASN A 228 18.85 -3.33 -1.53
CA ASN A 228 18.26 -4.48 -2.19
C ASN A 228 19.36 -5.51 -2.46
N TYR A 229 19.05 -6.78 -2.24
CA TYR A 229 19.96 -7.88 -2.48
C TYR A 229 19.20 -9.08 -3.02
N THR A 230 19.63 -9.57 -4.18
CA THR A 230 19.06 -10.76 -4.84
C THR A 230 20.07 -11.89 -4.82
N MET A 231 19.62 -13.03 -4.34
CA MET A 231 20.34 -14.29 -4.30
C MET A 231 19.33 -15.40 -4.63
N ASP A 232 19.20 -15.71 -5.92
CA ASP A 232 18.20 -16.67 -6.43
C ASP A 232 18.12 -17.93 -5.55
N PRO A 233 16.91 -18.36 -5.12
CA PRO A 233 15.57 -17.83 -5.42
C PRO A 233 15.06 -16.74 -4.47
N LEU A 234 15.92 -16.11 -3.67
CA LEU A 234 15.58 -15.13 -2.64
C LEU A 234 15.95 -13.71 -3.09
N THR A 235 15.04 -12.77 -2.81
CA THR A 235 15.29 -11.32 -2.92
C THR A 235 14.95 -10.64 -1.59
N PHE A 236 15.86 -9.81 -1.11
CA PHE A 236 15.71 -9.06 0.13
C PHE A 236 15.70 -7.57 -0.14
N ALA A 237 14.88 -6.84 0.59
CA ALA A 237 14.97 -5.39 0.68
C ALA A 237 14.93 -4.95 2.15
N PHE A 238 15.70 -3.94 2.48
CA PHE A 238 15.71 -3.31 3.80
C PHE A 238 15.72 -1.80 3.64
N SER A 239 14.81 -1.10 4.32
CA SER A 239 14.63 0.33 4.23
C SER A 239 14.64 0.99 5.61
N TRP A 240 15.41 2.06 5.74
CA TRP A 240 15.33 3.04 6.80
C TRP A 240 14.64 4.30 6.24
N ASN A 241 13.49 4.66 6.80
CA ASN A 241 12.63 5.64 6.20
C ASN A 241 11.76 6.39 7.23
N ASP A 242 10.88 7.25 6.73
CA ASP A 242 9.95 8.03 7.54
C ASP A 242 8.52 7.43 7.62
N GLY A 243 8.36 6.17 7.25
CA GLY A 243 7.12 5.41 7.35
C GLY A 243 5.97 6.02 6.55
N PHE A 244 4.99 6.56 7.23
CA PHE A 244 3.82 7.21 6.63
C PHE A 244 4.11 8.69 6.27
N TYR A 245 5.23 8.96 5.59
CA TYR A 245 5.60 10.30 5.13
C TYR A 245 5.68 11.34 6.26
N SER A 246 6.22 10.91 7.41
CA SER A 246 6.15 11.67 8.67
C SER A 246 7.23 12.75 8.84
N ASP A 247 8.22 12.85 7.98
CA ASP A 247 9.48 13.62 8.18
C ASP A 247 10.28 13.18 9.43
N ARG A 248 9.97 11.97 9.94
CA ARG A 248 10.69 11.39 11.08
C ARG A 248 11.26 10.03 10.63
N PHE A 249 12.56 9.97 10.44
CA PHE A 249 13.28 8.78 9.98
C PHE A 249 13.42 7.77 11.12
N THR A 250 12.31 7.30 11.63
CA THR A 250 12.20 6.37 12.76
C THR A 250 11.54 5.06 12.37
N TRP A 251 11.33 4.82 11.08
CA TRP A 251 10.79 3.59 10.56
C TRP A 251 11.90 2.69 9.99
N LEU A 252 11.79 1.41 10.31
CA LEU A 252 12.50 0.33 9.63
C LEU A 252 11.47 -0.55 8.95
N SER A 253 11.73 -0.93 7.71
CA SER A 253 10.93 -1.91 6.99
C SER A 253 11.83 -2.84 6.19
N GLY A 254 11.33 -4.04 5.90
CA GLY A 254 12.05 -4.99 5.08
C GLY A 254 11.11 -6.01 4.48
N SER A 255 11.56 -6.63 3.40
CA SER A 255 10.88 -7.74 2.74
C SER A 255 11.85 -8.85 2.36
N ALA A 256 11.34 -10.06 2.36
CA ALA A 256 11.97 -11.24 1.78
C ALA A 256 10.99 -11.86 0.80
N THR A 257 11.40 -11.98 -0.46
CA THR A 257 10.65 -12.63 -1.53
C THR A 257 11.30 -13.95 -1.85
N TYR A 258 10.54 -15.04 -1.83
CA TYR A 258 10.94 -16.34 -2.33
C TYR A 258 10.20 -16.64 -3.64
N THR A 259 10.93 -16.85 -4.71
CA THR A 259 10.41 -17.22 -6.03
C THR A 259 10.50 -18.73 -6.19
N PHE A 260 9.36 -19.44 -6.10
CA PHE A 260 9.31 -20.90 -6.25
C PHE A 260 9.59 -21.30 -7.69
N ASP A 261 8.97 -20.58 -8.63
CA ASP A 261 9.07 -20.74 -10.07
C ASP A 261 8.59 -19.46 -10.78
N LYS A 262 8.40 -19.50 -12.09
CA LYS A 262 7.97 -18.33 -12.91
C LYS A 262 6.56 -17.86 -12.60
N GLU A 263 5.74 -18.71 -12.00
CA GLU A 263 4.32 -18.46 -11.75
C GLU A 263 4.04 -18.17 -10.27
N ASN A 264 4.92 -18.62 -9.37
CA ASN A 264 4.66 -18.66 -7.93
C ASN A 264 5.72 -17.90 -7.13
N SER A 265 5.27 -16.99 -6.29
CA SER A 265 6.14 -16.26 -5.35
C SER A 265 5.45 -16.02 -4.00
N LEU A 266 6.28 -15.88 -2.96
CA LEU A 266 5.85 -15.58 -1.60
C LEU A 266 6.67 -14.40 -1.07
N VAL A 267 6.00 -13.37 -0.58
CA VAL A 267 6.61 -12.20 0.05
C VAL A 267 6.23 -12.15 1.52
N LEU A 268 7.23 -12.12 2.38
CA LEU A 268 7.09 -11.73 3.78
C LEU A 268 7.64 -10.31 3.91
N ALA A 269 6.81 -9.37 4.38
CA ALA A 269 7.28 -8.02 4.65
C ALA A 269 6.85 -7.56 6.04
N ALA A 270 7.71 -6.77 6.68
CA ALA A 270 7.46 -6.23 8.00
C ALA A 270 8.01 -4.81 8.11
N GLY A 271 7.45 -4.03 9.02
CA GLY A 271 7.95 -2.70 9.33
C GLY A 271 7.41 -2.17 10.64
N GLY A 272 7.99 -1.10 11.12
CA GLY A 272 7.53 -0.47 12.35
C GLY A 272 8.30 0.78 12.74
N ASN A 273 7.65 1.60 13.54
CA ASN A 273 8.21 2.80 14.11
C ASN A 273 8.91 2.46 15.45
N TYR A 274 10.21 2.69 15.53
CA TYR A 274 10.97 2.46 16.77
C TYR A 274 10.93 3.66 17.74
N ALA A 275 10.33 4.79 17.31
CA ALA A 275 10.13 5.95 18.16
C ALA A 275 8.77 6.63 17.87
N HIS A 276 8.04 7.00 18.92
CA HIS A 276 6.73 7.63 18.76
C HIS A 276 6.83 9.06 18.22
N THR A 277 5.88 9.43 17.35
CA THR A 277 5.71 10.79 16.86
C THR A 277 4.24 11.22 16.97
N THR A 278 4.04 12.49 17.35
CA THR A 278 2.70 13.10 17.42
C THR A 278 2.27 13.74 16.09
N LYS A 279 3.08 13.62 15.03
CA LYS A 279 2.72 14.16 13.71
C LYS A 279 1.49 13.45 13.18
N ALA A 280 0.51 14.23 12.75
CA ALA A 280 -0.73 13.75 12.14
C ALA A 280 -1.08 14.63 10.94
N THR A 281 -1.14 14.03 9.75
CA THR A 281 -1.59 14.66 8.49
C THR A 281 -2.42 13.64 7.72
N LEU A 282 -2.92 13.98 6.54
CA LEU A 282 -3.61 13.00 5.67
C LEU A 282 -2.68 11.86 5.26
N ALA A 283 -1.42 12.16 4.94
CA ALA A 283 -0.41 11.15 4.60
C ALA A 283 0.16 10.43 5.83
N THR A 284 -0.01 11.00 7.03
CA THR A 284 0.59 10.50 8.28
C THR A 284 -0.53 10.25 9.30
N PRO A 285 -1.31 9.18 9.18
CA PRO A 285 -2.31 8.83 10.19
C PRO A 285 -1.61 8.53 11.52
N LEU A 286 -2.05 9.19 12.61
CA LEU A 286 -1.32 9.19 13.88
C LEU A 286 -1.04 7.79 14.42
N PHE A 287 -2.04 6.92 14.42
CA PHE A 287 -1.90 5.59 15.01
C PHE A 287 -1.12 4.65 14.10
N GLN A 288 -1.44 4.59 12.80
CA GLN A 288 -0.74 3.74 11.84
C GLN A 288 0.74 4.12 11.74
N ASN A 289 1.06 5.43 11.78
CA ASN A 289 2.46 5.87 11.77
C ASN A 289 3.25 5.44 13.03
N ASN A 290 2.57 5.10 14.11
CA ASN A 290 3.18 4.61 15.36
C ASN A 290 2.98 3.10 15.57
N SER A 291 2.77 2.35 14.50
CA SER A 291 2.53 0.91 14.54
C SER A 291 3.75 0.08 14.19
N THR A 292 3.62 -1.22 14.44
CA THR A 292 4.37 -2.28 13.76
C THR A 292 3.41 -3.07 12.90
N LEU A 293 3.88 -3.58 11.75
CA LEU A 293 3.04 -4.36 10.86
C LEU A 293 3.81 -5.50 10.19
N LEU A 294 3.08 -6.54 9.83
CA LEU A 294 3.55 -7.73 9.16
C LEU A 294 2.57 -8.09 8.04
N THR A 295 3.07 -8.39 6.85
CA THR A 295 2.27 -8.90 5.74
C THR A 295 2.90 -10.16 5.16
N LEU A 296 2.06 -11.09 4.74
CA LEU A 296 2.41 -12.29 3.99
C LEU A 296 1.58 -12.31 2.73
N VAL A 297 2.24 -12.25 1.57
CA VAL A 297 1.59 -12.16 0.25
C VAL A 297 2.09 -13.31 -0.60
N TYR A 298 1.17 -14.16 -1.05
CA TYR A 298 1.47 -15.17 -2.07
C TYR A 298 0.89 -14.70 -3.40
N THR A 299 1.59 -14.94 -4.51
CA THR A 299 1.12 -14.64 -5.84
C THR A 299 1.27 -15.86 -6.74
N TYR A 300 0.15 -16.30 -7.31
CA TYR A 300 0.09 -17.19 -8.45
C TYR A 300 -0.23 -16.35 -9.69
N ASN A 301 0.64 -16.40 -10.70
CA ASN A 301 0.50 -15.64 -11.95
C ASN A 301 0.77 -16.54 -13.16
N SER A 302 -0.26 -17.23 -13.60
CA SER A 302 -0.24 -18.07 -14.79
C SER A 302 -1.50 -17.84 -15.61
N ALA A 303 -1.34 -17.37 -16.84
CA ALA A 303 -2.46 -17.08 -17.74
C ALA A 303 -3.46 -18.24 -17.80
N PRO A 304 -4.78 -17.98 -17.74
CA PRO A 304 -5.42 -16.67 -17.72
C PRO A 304 -5.58 -16.04 -16.31
N TRP A 305 -5.02 -16.64 -15.26
CA TRP A 305 -5.25 -16.27 -13.87
C TRP A 305 -4.07 -15.53 -13.23
N THR A 306 -4.40 -14.52 -12.43
CA THR A 306 -3.52 -13.99 -11.39
C THR A 306 -4.28 -14.03 -10.09
N ILE A 307 -3.74 -14.69 -9.05
CA ILE A 307 -4.40 -14.86 -7.74
C ILE A 307 -3.41 -14.48 -6.64
N THR A 308 -3.80 -13.53 -5.80
CA THR A 308 -2.95 -12.99 -4.74
C THR A 308 -3.70 -12.99 -3.40
N PRO A 309 -3.68 -14.10 -2.64
CA PRO A 309 -4.10 -14.09 -1.25
C PRO A 309 -3.02 -13.38 -0.41
N TYR A 310 -3.46 -12.53 0.53
CA TYR A 310 -2.54 -11.97 1.49
C TYR A 310 -3.15 -11.80 2.89
N PHE A 311 -2.28 -11.86 3.89
CA PHE A 311 -2.59 -11.66 5.31
C PHE A 311 -1.84 -10.45 5.83
N GLN A 312 -2.46 -9.72 6.76
CA GLN A 312 -1.87 -8.57 7.42
C GLN A 312 -2.19 -8.54 8.91
N TYR A 313 -1.18 -8.18 9.68
CA TYR A 313 -1.28 -7.87 11.09
C TYR A 313 -0.64 -6.51 11.37
N THR A 314 -1.33 -5.65 12.14
CA THR A 314 -0.82 -4.35 12.59
C THR A 314 -1.00 -4.25 14.10
N ASN A 315 -0.03 -3.67 14.81
CA ASN A 315 -0.16 -3.38 16.23
C ASN A 315 0.28 -1.95 16.52
N VAL A 316 -0.58 -1.21 17.23
CA VAL A 316 -0.27 0.10 17.81
C VAL A 316 -0.07 -0.09 19.30
N PRO A 317 1.15 0.10 19.83
CA PRO A 317 1.41 -0.04 21.27
C PRO A 317 0.74 1.07 22.08
N ALA A 318 0.52 0.79 23.37
CA ALA A 318 0.07 1.83 24.28
C ALA A 318 1.12 2.93 24.42
N ALA A 319 0.72 4.18 24.15
CA ALA A 319 1.57 5.35 24.29
C ALA A 319 0.69 6.59 24.57
N SER A 320 0.75 7.08 25.79
CA SER A 320 -0.06 8.24 26.22
C SER A 320 0.25 9.53 25.45
N SER A 321 1.49 9.66 24.95
CA SER A 321 1.92 10.80 24.13
C SER A 321 1.14 10.94 22.81
N ILE A 322 0.55 9.86 22.29
CA ILE A 322 -0.27 9.85 21.07
C ILE A 322 -1.75 9.59 21.38
N GLY A 323 -2.14 9.54 22.66
CA GLY A 323 -3.51 9.29 23.08
C GLY A 323 -3.96 7.83 22.99
N ALA A 324 -3.05 6.88 22.82
CA ALA A 324 -3.30 5.45 22.91
C ALA A 324 -3.03 4.99 24.34
N PHE A 325 -4.07 4.92 25.19
CA PHE A 325 -3.89 4.51 26.58
C PHE A 325 -3.78 3.00 26.77
N THR A 326 -4.31 2.23 25.82
CA THR A 326 -4.09 0.80 25.69
C THR A 326 -3.66 0.47 24.26
N SER A 327 -3.03 -0.67 24.06
CA SER A 327 -2.68 -1.14 22.71
C SER A 327 -3.91 -1.58 21.94
N ALA A 328 -3.85 -1.48 20.60
CA ALA A 328 -4.81 -2.10 19.69
C ALA A 328 -4.09 -2.70 18.49
N SER A 329 -4.71 -3.73 17.92
CA SER A 329 -4.21 -4.40 16.72
C SER A 329 -5.29 -4.47 15.66
N THR A 330 -4.87 -4.55 14.39
CA THR A 330 -5.73 -5.06 13.31
C THR A 330 -5.16 -6.36 12.79
N TYR A 331 -6.03 -7.22 12.32
CA TYR A 331 -5.68 -8.44 11.59
C TYR A 331 -6.73 -8.73 10.54
N GLY A 332 -6.28 -9.18 9.40
CA GLY A 332 -7.16 -9.45 8.29
C GLY A 332 -6.46 -10.12 7.14
N GLY A 333 -7.22 -10.39 6.11
CA GLY A 333 -6.73 -10.96 4.88
C GLY A 333 -7.58 -10.55 3.69
N ALA A 334 -7.00 -10.67 2.52
CA ALA A 334 -7.65 -10.45 1.25
C ALA A 334 -7.30 -11.54 0.26
N ILE A 335 -8.18 -11.74 -0.71
CA ILE A 335 -7.91 -12.50 -1.93
C ILE A 335 -8.20 -11.56 -3.08
N LEU A 336 -7.15 -11.24 -3.85
CA LEU A 336 -7.26 -10.55 -5.12
C LEU A 336 -7.12 -11.60 -6.22
N ALA A 337 -8.03 -11.60 -7.18
CA ALA A 337 -7.98 -12.51 -8.31
C ALA A 337 -8.34 -11.76 -9.59
N ASN A 338 -7.66 -12.09 -10.67
CA ASN A 338 -7.94 -11.56 -11.99
C ASN A 338 -8.01 -12.70 -13.00
N TYR A 339 -8.99 -12.65 -13.89
CA TYR A 339 -9.07 -13.48 -15.08
C TYR A 339 -8.89 -12.60 -16.32
N SER A 340 -7.87 -12.88 -17.14
CA SER A 340 -7.60 -12.16 -18.38
C SER A 340 -7.99 -13.02 -19.57
N PHE A 341 -8.85 -12.51 -20.45
CA PHE A 341 -9.25 -13.21 -21.66
C PHE A 341 -8.07 -13.25 -22.67
N GLY A 342 -7.73 -14.42 -23.15
CA GLY A 342 -6.62 -14.64 -24.08
C GLY A 342 -6.82 -13.98 -25.46
N GLU A 343 -5.76 -13.89 -26.23
CA GLU A 343 -5.75 -13.23 -27.56
C GLU A 343 -6.72 -13.88 -28.55
N ASP A 344 -6.93 -15.20 -28.47
CA ASP A 344 -7.88 -15.96 -29.30
C ASP A 344 -9.34 -15.79 -28.90
N SER A 345 -9.61 -15.12 -27.79
CA SER A 345 -10.96 -14.87 -27.30
C SER A 345 -11.61 -13.70 -28.04
N PRO A 346 -12.92 -13.75 -28.35
CA PRO A 346 -13.66 -12.56 -28.80
C PRO A 346 -13.71 -11.45 -27.75
N LEU A 347 -13.31 -11.73 -26.50
CA LEU A 347 -13.17 -10.77 -25.41
C LEU A 347 -11.70 -10.42 -25.16
N SER A 348 -10.80 -10.60 -26.13
CA SER A 348 -9.40 -10.20 -26.02
C SER A 348 -9.27 -8.73 -25.57
N GLY A 349 -8.36 -8.47 -24.64
CA GLY A 349 -8.17 -7.17 -24.01
C GLY A 349 -9.09 -6.94 -22.79
N PHE A 350 -10.07 -7.80 -22.53
CA PHE A 350 -10.84 -7.77 -21.29
C PHE A 350 -10.19 -8.60 -20.19
N SER A 351 -10.42 -8.14 -18.96
CA SER A 351 -10.10 -8.86 -17.73
C SER A 351 -11.14 -8.55 -16.65
N VAL A 352 -11.22 -9.42 -15.66
CA VAL A 352 -12.23 -9.33 -14.60
C VAL A 352 -11.55 -9.49 -13.23
N PRO A 353 -10.96 -8.42 -12.68
CA PRO A 353 -10.47 -8.42 -11.31
C PRO A 353 -11.61 -8.47 -10.29
N ILE A 354 -11.38 -9.25 -9.24
CA ILE A 354 -12.24 -9.33 -8.05
C ILE A 354 -11.36 -9.28 -6.80
N ARG A 355 -11.86 -8.65 -5.74
CA ARG A 355 -11.23 -8.63 -4.41
C ARG A 355 -12.27 -8.92 -3.34
N PHE A 356 -11.93 -9.81 -2.43
CA PHE A 356 -12.65 -10.03 -1.18
C PHE A 356 -11.70 -9.78 -0.01
N GLU A 357 -12.17 -9.09 1.02
CA GLU A 357 -11.36 -8.73 2.20
C GLU A 357 -12.15 -8.86 3.49
N TYR A 358 -11.43 -9.15 4.55
CA TYR A 358 -11.89 -9.01 5.92
C TYR A 358 -10.79 -8.37 6.78
N LEU A 359 -11.18 -7.40 7.60
CA LEU A 359 -10.30 -6.72 8.56
C LEU A 359 -11.01 -6.54 9.88
N SER A 360 -10.35 -6.90 10.98
CA SER A 360 -10.86 -6.75 12.34
C SER A 360 -9.87 -5.96 13.18
N SER A 361 -10.38 -5.09 14.05
CA SER A 361 -9.60 -4.39 15.04
C SER A 361 -9.91 -4.88 16.45
N THR A 362 -8.91 -4.80 17.32
CA THR A 362 -9.07 -5.06 18.76
C THR A 362 -9.21 -3.75 19.53
N GLY A 363 -9.34 -3.86 20.84
CA GLY A 363 -9.43 -2.72 21.76
C GLY A 363 -10.85 -2.38 22.18
N ASN A 364 -10.94 -1.46 23.15
CA ASN A 364 -12.19 -0.96 23.69
C ASN A 364 -12.09 0.56 23.89
N ALA A 365 -13.11 1.29 23.46
CA ALA A 365 -13.14 2.75 23.58
C ALA A 365 -13.06 3.22 25.05
N ALA A 366 -13.69 2.50 25.97
CA ALA A 366 -13.67 2.84 27.40
C ALA A 366 -12.27 2.72 28.03
N SER A 367 -11.39 1.86 27.47
CA SER A 367 -10.00 1.73 27.91
C SER A 367 -9.04 2.69 27.21
N GLY A 368 -9.55 3.54 26.30
CA GLY A 368 -8.75 4.49 25.54
C GLY A 368 -7.88 3.82 24.47
N ALA A 369 -8.35 2.73 23.89
CA ALA A 369 -7.70 2.10 22.75
C ALA A 369 -7.78 2.99 21.49
N PRO A 370 -6.74 2.99 20.62
CA PRO A 370 -6.77 3.76 19.39
C PRO A 370 -7.84 3.25 18.41
N ASN A 371 -8.46 4.18 17.68
CA ASN A 371 -9.32 3.82 16.55
C ASN A 371 -8.50 3.48 15.31
N LEU A 372 -8.53 2.22 14.88
CA LEU A 372 -7.78 1.73 13.74
C LEU A 372 -8.66 1.45 12.52
N LEU A 373 -9.99 1.40 12.69
CA LEU A 373 -10.94 1.10 11.61
C LEU A 373 -12.19 2.00 11.75
N TYR A 374 -13.31 1.49 12.27
CA TYR A 374 -14.56 2.23 12.51
C TYR A 374 -14.90 2.33 14.02
N GLY A 375 -13.89 2.43 14.82
CA GLY A 375 -13.90 2.40 16.28
C GLY A 375 -13.12 1.19 16.84
N PRO A 376 -12.64 1.27 18.08
CA PRO A 376 -11.97 0.14 18.73
C PRO A 376 -12.89 -1.08 18.82
N GLY A 377 -12.40 -2.26 18.43
CA GLY A 377 -13.17 -3.53 18.40
C GLY A 377 -14.10 -3.69 17.20
N SER A 378 -14.07 -2.78 16.21
CA SER A 378 -14.86 -2.90 14.99
C SER A 378 -14.22 -3.88 14.00
N ASN A 379 -15.02 -4.39 13.07
CA ASN A 379 -14.55 -5.17 11.93
C ASN A 379 -15.33 -4.81 10.67
N ALA A 380 -14.77 -5.15 9.52
CA ALA A 380 -15.43 -4.94 8.23
C ALA A 380 -15.01 -6.02 7.23
N TRP A 381 -15.89 -6.26 6.25
CA TRP A 381 -15.58 -7.00 5.04
C TRP A 381 -15.92 -6.18 3.81
N SER A 382 -15.27 -6.48 2.70
CA SER A 382 -15.58 -5.86 1.41
C SER A 382 -15.56 -6.87 0.27
N ILE A 383 -16.32 -6.54 -0.78
CA ILE A 383 -16.23 -7.19 -2.08
C ILE A 383 -16.10 -6.12 -3.16
N THR A 384 -15.22 -6.34 -4.13
CA THR A 384 -14.97 -5.44 -5.25
C THR A 384 -14.87 -6.23 -6.54
N LEU A 385 -15.51 -5.74 -7.60
CA LEU A 385 -15.47 -6.29 -8.96
C LEU A 385 -15.12 -5.16 -9.93
N THR A 386 -14.10 -5.36 -10.79
CA THR A 386 -13.58 -4.29 -11.66
C THR A 386 -13.35 -4.77 -13.11
N PRO A 387 -14.43 -5.05 -13.90
CA PRO A 387 -14.23 -5.31 -15.33
C PRO A 387 -13.37 -4.22 -15.97
N THR A 388 -12.33 -4.67 -16.64
CA THR A 388 -11.27 -3.84 -17.22
C THR A 388 -11.11 -4.20 -18.68
N TYR A 389 -10.98 -3.19 -19.52
CA TYR A 389 -10.61 -3.33 -20.93
C TYR A 389 -9.40 -2.46 -21.23
N GLN A 390 -8.41 -3.02 -21.91
CA GLN A 390 -7.28 -2.28 -22.45
C GLN A 390 -7.06 -2.62 -23.94
N TYR A 391 -6.90 -1.58 -24.74
CA TYR A 391 -6.49 -1.68 -26.13
C TYR A 391 -5.29 -0.75 -26.37
N LYS A 392 -4.12 -1.34 -26.56
CA LYS A 392 -2.86 -0.62 -26.66
C LYS A 392 -2.66 0.29 -25.42
N ILE A 393 -2.53 1.60 -25.66
CA ILE A 393 -2.37 2.59 -24.59
C ILE A 393 -3.68 3.02 -23.92
N PHE A 394 -4.85 2.73 -24.53
CA PHE A 394 -6.15 3.12 -24.00
C PHE A 394 -6.72 2.07 -23.06
N PHE A 395 -7.30 2.50 -21.95
CA PHE A 395 -8.02 1.63 -21.05
C PHE A 395 -9.33 2.22 -20.54
N ALA A 396 -10.23 1.33 -20.13
CA ALA A 396 -11.46 1.68 -19.42
C ALA A 396 -11.75 0.62 -18.36
N ARG A 397 -12.15 1.07 -17.16
CA ARG A 397 -12.48 0.22 -16.03
C ARG A 397 -13.78 0.69 -15.38
N ALA A 398 -14.63 -0.26 -15.03
CA ALA A 398 -15.81 0.00 -14.22
C ALA A 398 -15.69 -0.80 -12.92
N GLU A 399 -15.91 -0.19 -11.78
CA GLU A 399 -15.78 -0.84 -10.48
C GLU A 399 -17.09 -0.76 -9.71
N PHE A 400 -17.49 -1.89 -9.14
CA PHE A 400 -18.49 -2.00 -8.10
C PHE A 400 -17.81 -2.45 -6.82
N SER A 401 -18.03 -1.74 -5.72
CA SER A 401 -17.52 -2.12 -4.41
C SER A 401 -18.60 -1.99 -3.34
N HIS A 402 -18.54 -2.90 -2.37
CA HIS A 402 -19.42 -2.90 -1.20
C HIS A 402 -18.60 -3.17 0.05
N VAL A 403 -18.79 -2.34 1.08
CA VAL A 403 -18.21 -2.49 2.41
C VAL A 403 -19.31 -2.63 3.44
N SER A 404 -19.16 -3.60 4.33
CA SER A 404 -20.02 -3.78 5.51
C SER A 404 -19.17 -3.81 6.77
N ALA A 405 -19.47 -2.90 7.69
CA ALA A 405 -18.78 -2.74 8.97
C ALA A 405 -19.69 -3.17 10.13
N ASN A 406 -19.11 -3.76 11.16
CA ASN A 406 -19.82 -4.20 12.36
C ASN A 406 -19.11 -3.68 13.61
N SER A 407 -19.85 -3.65 14.74
CA SER A 407 -19.34 -3.17 16.03
C SER A 407 -18.70 -1.78 15.93
N THR A 408 -19.29 -0.92 15.11
CA THR A 408 -18.78 0.43 14.85
C THR A 408 -19.07 1.34 16.04
N THR A 409 -18.17 2.30 16.28
CA THR A 409 -18.44 3.39 17.22
C THR A 409 -19.33 4.44 16.53
N PRO A 410 -20.42 4.91 17.15
CA PRO A 410 -21.27 5.96 16.61
C PRO A 410 -20.48 7.19 16.13
N GLY A 411 -20.78 7.66 14.92
CA GLY A 411 -20.10 8.78 14.28
C GLY A 411 -18.80 8.45 13.56
N LEU A 412 -18.33 7.19 13.56
CA LEU A 412 -17.06 6.78 12.94
C LEU A 412 -17.22 5.89 11.71
N ALA A 413 -18.44 5.60 11.27
CA ALA A 413 -18.73 4.79 10.10
C ALA A 413 -19.28 5.64 8.94
N PHE A 414 -20.15 5.08 8.12
CA PHE A 414 -20.67 5.70 6.90
C PHE A 414 -21.91 6.57 7.16
N GLY A 415 -22.32 7.33 6.16
CA GLY A 415 -23.47 8.24 6.23
C GLY A 415 -23.09 9.62 6.77
N ARG A 416 -24.02 10.57 6.64
CA ARG A 416 -23.78 11.97 7.05
C ARG A 416 -23.47 12.14 8.53
N ASP A 417 -23.98 11.26 9.35
CA ASP A 417 -23.81 11.21 10.80
C ASP A 417 -22.83 10.14 11.26
N GLY A 418 -22.24 9.36 10.33
CA GLY A 418 -21.34 8.27 10.64
C GLY A 418 -22.01 7.06 11.31
N MET A 419 -23.33 6.88 11.16
CA MET A 419 -24.11 5.83 11.83
C MET A 419 -24.43 4.63 10.93
N ASN A 420 -24.29 4.79 9.61
CA ASN A 420 -24.54 3.70 8.67
C ASN A 420 -23.37 2.71 8.66
N THR A 421 -23.69 1.44 8.63
CA THR A 421 -22.70 0.35 8.68
C THR A 421 -22.30 -0.18 7.30
N THR A 422 -22.92 0.31 6.23
CA THR A 422 -22.63 -0.14 4.86
C THR A 422 -22.37 1.03 3.92
N GLN A 423 -21.50 0.80 2.94
CA GLN A 423 -21.26 1.70 1.82
C GLN A 423 -21.11 0.90 0.54
N THR A 424 -21.75 1.40 -0.53
CA THR A 424 -21.57 0.88 -1.90
C THR A 424 -21.05 2.00 -2.78
N ARG A 425 -20.07 1.70 -3.62
CA ARG A 425 -19.51 2.63 -4.61
C ARG A 425 -19.58 2.04 -6.01
N PHE A 426 -19.78 2.93 -6.98
CA PHE A 426 -19.56 2.67 -8.39
C PHE A 426 -18.53 3.67 -8.88
N VAL A 427 -17.48 3.18 -9.49
CA VAL A 427 -16.40 4.00 -10.02
C VAL A 427 -16.21 3.66 -11.49
N PHE A 428 -16.03 4.66 -12.33
CA PHE A 428 -15.62 4.48 -13.71
C PHE A 428 -14.36 5.30 -13.94
N GLU A 429 -13.34 4.66 -14.49
CA GLU A 429 -12.07 5.27 -14.86
C GLU A 429 -11.71 4.90 -16.29
N THR A 430 -11.30 5.87 -17.09
CA THR A 430 -10.78 5.64 -18.45
C THR A 430 -9.53 6.48 -18.66
N GLY A 431 -8.65 6.06 -19.56
CA GLY A 431 -7.43 6.82 -19.74
C GLY A 431 -6.46 6.22 -20.74
N ILE A 432 -5.25 6.74 -20.67
CA ILE A 432 -4.12 6.31 -21.48
C ILE A 432 -2.89 6.02 -20.60
N LEU A 433 -2.14 4.98 -20.98
CA LEU A 433 -0.79 4.69 -20.49
C LEU A 433 0.15 4.82 -21.71
N PHE A 434 0.94 5.88 -21.79
CA PHE A 434 1.75 6.23 -22.95
C PHE A 434 3.24 6.21 -22.68
#